data_a7d01bbcbffa4596ef4c4c068bee60eb
#
_entry.id   a7d01bbcbffa4596ef4c4c068bee60eb
#
_cell.length_a   1.000
_cell.length_b   1.000
_cell.length_c   1.000
_cell.angle_alpha   90.00
_cell.angle_beta   90.00
_cell.angle_gamma   90.00
#
_symmetry.space_group_name_H-M   'P 1'
#
loop_
_entity.id
_entity.type
_entity.pdbx_description
1 polymer ?
#
loop_
_entity_poly.entity_id
_entity_poly.type
_entity_poly.pdbx_seq_one_letter_code
_entity_poly.pdbx_strand_id
1 'polypeptide(L)'
;MAFTTQKHLIVYVKTTETCNLNCAHCFTSGINGRKIYFDADKTAKWCNELDDGSNHIHFEYHGGEPLLAPMEDLWHFYNVTKEHWGDKCTHGITTNLTYKLTDERVEFLKVLDSGSIGTSWDPNIRFANEKQRQLWEDNVKRLVAEGCYIQCFISVSKDVVAMNPVEIADYMYSLGIGTISYERLTHDGNATINTDIFPHNSELDAFWMKMHETTKDHPIENNFLNSVYDKFSKGQFFNGTFCRDCEQKIHTINADGTVAGCPNTAPTQWYGDISMPAKTVRESPKRMEVIACETHERDPRCYDCPVFIYCHSDCHQLQWMEDVCPAPKTLMLKLAGEKGWI
;
A
#
# COMPACT_ATOMS: atom_id res chain seq x y z
N MET A 1 25.97 -0.22 15.03
CA MET A 1 25.72 -0.30 13.56
C MET A 1 25.27 1.07 13.13
N ALA A 2 25.91 1.72 12.17
CA ALA A 2 25.40 2.93 11.58
C ALA A 2 24.22 2.52 10.69
N PHE A 3 23.00 2.90 11.07
CA PHE A 3 21.84 2.75 10.20
C PHE A 3 22.13 3.61 8.97
N THR A 4 22.17 2.99 7.80
CA THR A 4 22.21 3.72 6.54
C THR A 4 20.98 4.60 6.51
N THR A 5 21.17 5.91 6.43
CA THR A 5 20.08 6.88 6.21
C THR A 5 19.38 6.45 4.92
N GLN A 6 18.11 6.02 5.03
CA GLN A 6 17.32 5.67 3.85
C GLN A 6 17.10 6.95 3.06
N LYS A 7 17.56 6.99 1.81
CA LYS A 7 17.42 8.15 0.94
C LYS A 7 15.98 8.46 0.49
N HIS A 8 15.08 7.48 0.64
CA HIS A 8 13.67 7.62 0.31
C HIS A 8 12.83 7.18 1.50
N LEU A 9 12.10 8.11 2.07
CA LEU A 9 11.13 7.87 3.13
C LEU A 9 9.72 7.87 2.56
N ILE A 10 8.84 7.07 3.15
CA ILE A 10 7.41 7.06 2.85
C ILE A 10 6.68 7.35 4.16
N VAL A 11 5.86 8.37 4.18
CA VAL A 11 5.05 8.73 5.35
C VAL A 11 3.58 8.61 4.98
N TYR A 12 2.94 7.58 5.52
CA TYR A 12 1.48 7.46 5.48
C TYR A 12 0.88 8.38 6.52
N VAL A 13 0.09 9.35 6.09
CA VAL A 13 -0.63 10.28 6.96
C VAL A 13 -2.09 9.85 7.02
N LYS A 14 -2.47 9.18 8.11
CA LYS A 14 -3.86 8.83 8.34
C LYS A 14 -4.60 10.08 8.82
N THR A 15 -5.21 10.79 7.89
CA THR A 15 -5.86 12.08 8.14
C THR A 15 -7.10 11.97 9.02
N THR A 16 -7.71 10.78 9.07
CA THR A 16 -8.84 10.43 9.92
C THR A 16 -8.95 8.92 10.09
N GLU A 17 -9.59 8.47 11.17
CA GLU A 17 -10.03 7.08 11.31
C GLU A 17 -11.47 6.87 10.80
N THR A 18 -12.18 7.94 10.47
CA THR A 18 -13.54 7.86 9.92
C THR A 18 -13.53 7.33 8.49
N CYS A 19 -14.44 6.41 8.19
CA CYS A 19 -14.68 5.91 6.84
C CYS A 19 -16.17 5.82 6.55
N ASN A 20 -16.53 5.85 5.29
CA ASN A 20 -17.90 5.61 4.81
C ASN A 20 -18.11 4.18 4.29
N LEU A 21 -17.07 3.34 4.34
CA LEU A 21 -17.10 1.92 4.00
C LEU A 21 -16.78 1.03 5.20
N ASN A 22 -17.20 -0.23 5.13
CA ASN A 22 -16.89 -1.27 6.11
C ASN A 22 -16.32 -2.51 5.42
N CYS A 23 -15.17 -2.34 4.77
CA CYS A 23 -14.52 -3.43 4.05
C CYS A 23 -14.18 -4.61 4.98
N ALA A 24 -14.41 -5.85 4.52
CA ALA A 24 -14.18 -7.03 5.32
C ALA A 24 -12.70 -7.24 5.72
N HIS A 25 -11.78 -6.69 4.95
CA HIS A 25 -10.32 -6.75 5.17
C HIS A 25 -9.72 -5.48 5.80
N CYS A 26 -10.55 -4.51 6.19
CA CYS A 26 -10.07 -3.19 6.63
C CYS A 26 -9.23 -3.27 7.91
N PHE A 27 -8.00 -2.80 7.88
CA PHE A 27 -7.12 -2.75 9.05
C PHE A 27 -7.35 -1.53 9.97
N THR A 28 -8.21 -0.56 9.57
CA THR A 28 -8.56 0.63 10.37
C THR A 28 -9.97 0.58 10.96
N SER A 29 -10.65 -0.56 10.95
CA SER A 29 -12.02 -0.75 11.44
C SER A 29 -13.14 -0.10 10.62
N GLY A 30 -12.85 0.47 9.45
CA GLY A 30 -13.85 1.01 8.51
C GLY A 30 -14.80 2.03 9.14
N ILE A 31 -16.11 1.85 8.97
CA ILE A 31 -17.16 2.73 9.50
C ILE A 31 -17.19 2.81 11.04
N ASN A 32 -16.57 1.85 11.73
CA ASN A 32 -16.46 1.80 13.18
C ASN A 32 -15.24 2.56 13.72
N GLY A 33 -14.42 3.15 12.84
CA GLY A 33 -13.29 3.98 13.21
C GLY A 33 -13.69 5.19 14.04
N ARG A 34 -12.77 5.67 14.88
CA ARG A 34 -13.00 6.86 15.71
C ARG A 34 -13.23 8.09 14.83
N LYS A 35 -14.15 8.96 15.24
CA LYS A 35 -14.40 10.24 14.55
C LYS A 35 -13.38 11.29 15.00
N ILE A 36 -12.14 11.09 14.60
CA ILE A 36 -11.02 12.00 14.87
C ILE A 36 -10.34 12.38 13.57
N TYR A 37 -9.75 13.55 13.56
CA TYR A 37 -8.94 14.07 12.46
C TYR A 37 -7.53 14.37 12.95
N PHE A 38 -6.56 14.30 12.05
CA PHE A 38 -5.18 14.61 12.35
C PHE A 38 -4.99 16.10 12.66
N ASP A 39 -3.98 16.42 13.45
CA ASP A 39 -3.52 17.78 13.65
C ASP A 39 -2.53 18.11 12.52
N ALA A 40 -3.04 18.79 11.48
CA ALA A 40 -2.26 19.02 10.25
C ALA A 40 -0.97 19.81 10.51
N ASP A 41 -1.02 20.82 11.39
CA ASP A 41 0.16 21.65 11.74
C ASP A 41 1.22 20.86 12.49
N LYS A 42 0.83 20.12 13.54
CA LYS A 42 1.79 19.29 14.28
C LYS A 42 2.36 18.17 13.45
N THR A 43 1.51 17.53 12.63
CA THR A 43 1.93 16.44 11.73
C THR A 43 2.95 16.97 10.71
N ALA A 44 2.68 18.11 10.08
CA ALA A 44 3.61 18.72 9.13
C ALA A 44 4.95 19.09 9.79
N LYS A 45 4.91 19.69 10.96
CA LYS A 45 6.13 20.04 11.72
C LYS A 45 6.96 18.81 12.05
N TRP A 46 6.32 17.74 12.53
CA TRP A 46 7.01 16.50 12.83
C TRP A 46 7.61 15.85 11.56
N CYS A 47 6.88 15.87 10.44
CA CYS A 47 7.38 15.38 9.15
C CYS A 47 8.61 16.19 8.69
N ASN A 48 8.64 17.50 8.94
CA ASN A 48 9.77 18.34 8.56
C ASN A 48 11.03 18.02 9.39
N GLU A 49 10.90 17.50 10.62
CA GLU A 49 12.05 17.00 11.40
C GLU A 49 12.71 15.74 10.82
N LEU A 50 12.07 15.07 9.86
CA LEU A 50 12.65 13.92 9.16
C LEU A 50 13.70 14.34 8.13
N ASP A 51 13.78 15.62 7.76
CA ASP A 51 14.73 16.12 6.76
C ASP A 51 16.17 16.10 7.31
N ASP A 52 17.00 15.22 6.76
CA ASP A 52 18.43 15.15 7.04
C ASP A 52 19.31 15.88 6.00
N GLY A 53 18.68 16.62 5.10
CA GLY A 53 19.30 17.35 4.00
C GLY A 53 19.55 16.53 2.73
N SER A 54 19.54 15.19 2.81
CA SER A 54 19.89 14.30 1.69
C SER A 54 18.76 13.36 1.23
N ASN A 55 17.74 13.16 2.06
CA ASN A 55 16.65 12.26 1.79
C ASN A 55 15.55 12.90 0.93
N HIS A 56 14.81 12.05 0.24
CA HIS A 56 13.55 12.35 -0.42
C HIS A 56 12.42 11.73 0.38
N ILE A 57 11.24 12.32 0.31
CA ILE A 57 10.07 11.87 1.07
C ILE A 57 8.83 11.79 0.19
N HIS A 58 8.04 10.74 0.38
CA HIS A 58 6.71 10.61 -0.19
C HIS A 58 5.68 10.66 0.93
N PHE A 59 4.74 11.58 0.85
CA PHE A 59 3.60 11.68 1.75
C PHE A 59 2.39 11.02 1.10
N GLU A 60 1.88 9.96 1.72
CA GLU A 60 0.68 9.27 1.24
C GLU A 60 -0.50 9.57 2.17
N TYR A 61 -1.48 10.34 1.69
CA TYR A 61 -2.72 10.57 2.43
C TYR A 61 -3.52 9.28 2.51
N HIS A 62 -3.82 8.87 3.72
CA HIS A 62 -4.44 7.59 4.04
C HIS A 62 -5.38 7.72 5.26
N GLY A 63 -5.85 6.58 5.80
CA GLY A 63 -6.64 6.53 7.03
C GLY A 63 -7.86 5.64 6.90
N GLY A 64 -9.01 6.09 7.40
CA GLY A 64 -10.30 5.53 7.04
C GLY A 64 -10.61 5.89 5.58
N GLU A 65 -11.20 7.08 5.38
CA GLU A 65 -11.25 7.71 4.06
C GLU A 65 -10.61 9.11 4.18
N PRO A 66 -9.45 9.35 3.56
CA PRO A 66 -8.69 10.57 3.79
C PRO A 66 -9.45 11.85 3.42
N LEU A 67 -10.29 11.83 2.39
CA LEU A 67 -11.06 12.99 1.96
C LEU A 67 -12.35 13.23 2.77
N LEU A 68 -12.55 12.52 3.88
CA LEU A 68 -13.52 12.89 4.91
C LEU A 68 -12.94 13.86 5.96
N ALA A 69 -11.61 14.03 5.98
CA ALA A 69 -10.99 15.11 6.76
C ALA A 69 -11.34 16.49 6.18
N PRO A 70 -11.29 17.58 7.00
CA PRO A 70 -11.49 18.92 6.50
C PRO A 70 -10.50 19.26 5.37
N MET A 71 -11.00 19.80 4.27
CA MET A 71 -10.14 20.13 3.11
C MET A 71 -9.09 21.19 3.47
N GLU A 72 -9.42 22.12 4.37
CA GLU A 72 -8.47 23.12 4.88
C GLU A 72 -7.25 22.50 5.56
N ASP A 73 -7.44 21.41 6.33
CA ASP A 73 -6.34 20.69 6.98
C ASP A 73 -5.46 19.94 5.96
N LEU A 74 -6.09 19.34 4.94
CA LEU A 74 -5.37 18.66 3.86
C LEU A 74 -4.50 19.64 3.07
N TRP A 75 -5.06 20.80 2.68
CA TRP A 75 -4.33 21.86 2.00
C TRP A 75 -3.22 22.45 2.88
N HIS A 76 -3.49 22.64 4.19
CA HIS A 76 -2.49 23.15 5.11
C HIS A 76 -1.29 22.21 5.19
N PHE A 77 -1.53 20.90 5.40
CA PHE A 77 -0.44 19.91 5.44
C PHE A 77 0.36 19.90 4.12
N TYR A 78 -0.33 19.89 2.99
CA TYR A 78 0.31 19.95 1.66
C TYR A 78 1.21 21.17 1.53
N ASN A 79 0.69 22.35 1.81
CA ASN A 79 1.43 23.61 1.63
C ASN A 79 2.67 23.70 2.55
N VAL A 80 2.51 23.36 3.83
CA VAL A 80 3.61 23.44 4.82
C VAL A 80 4.73 22.45 4.48
N THR A 81 4.39 21.23 4.09
CA THR A 81 5.40 20.24 3.74
C THR A 81 6.03 20.54 2.36
N LYS A 82 5.26 21.03 1.40
CA LYS A 82 5.78 21.43 0.10
C LYS A 82 6.71 22.64 0.18
N GLU A 83 6.38 23.60 1.05
CA GLU A 83 7.26 24.77 1.32
C GLU A 83 8.62 24.34 1.92
N HIS A 84 8.61 23.38 2.87
CA HIS A 84 9.84 22.91 3.51
C HIS A 84 10.68 22.00 2.60
N TRP A 85 10.07 21.02 1.96
CA TRP A 85 10.77 19.95 1.22
C TRP A 85 11.05 20.31 -0.25
N GLY A 86 10.27 21.21 -0.85
CA GLY A 86 10.40 21.61 -2.26
C GLY A 86 10.29 20.42 -3.20
N ASP A 87 11.28 20.24 -4.05
CA ASP A 87 11.34 19.15 -5.06
C ASP A 87 11.77 17.80 -4.45
N LYS A 88 12.15 17.77 -3.17
CA LYS A 88 12.47 16.53 -2.45
C LYS A 88 11.25 15.78 -1.97
N CYS A 89 10.04 16.35 -2.06
CA CYS A 89 8.82 15.66 -1.67
C CYS A 89 7.85 15.46 -2.83
N THR A 90 7.11 14.34 -2.72
CA THR A 90 5.93 14.04 -3.51
C THR A 90 4.75 13.77 -2.57
N HIS A 91 3.53 13.96 -3.08
CA HIS A 91 2.30 13.72 -2.34
C HIS A 91 1.38 12.82 -3.14
N GLY A 92 0.98 11.69 -2.58
CA GLY A 92 0.01 10.77 -3.13
C GLY A 92 -1.20 10.58 -2.21
N ILE A 93 -2.19 9.89 -2.66
CA ILE A 93 -3.39 9.56 -1.89
C ILE A 93 -3.92 8.20 -2.29
N THR A 94 -4.37 7.43 -1.30
CA THR A 94 -5.22 6.27 -1.52
C THR A 94 -6.61 6.55 -0.97
N THR A 95 -7.59 6.64 -1.87
CA THR A 95 -8.98 7.00 -1.55
C THR A 95 -9.96 6.00 -2.12
N ASN A 96 -11.06 5.76 -1.40
CA ASN A 96 -12.07 4.80 -1.80
C ASN A 96 -13.03 5.28 -2.91
N LEU A 97 -13.05 6.57 -3.22
CA LEU A 97 -13.87 7.20 -4.26
C LEU A 97 -15.38 6.89 -4.19
N THR A 98 -15.93 6.56 -3.01
CA THR A 98 -17.35 6.22 -2.82
C THR A 98 -18.13 7.32 -2.09
N TYR A 99 -17.75 8.55 -2.30
CA TYR A 99 -18.37 9.78 -1.75
C TYR A 99 -18.69 10.77 -2.87
N LYS A 100 -19.41 11.85 -2.54
CA LYS A 100 -19.64 12.94 -3.49
C LYS A 100 -18.29 13.63 -3.82
N LEU A 101 -17.85 13.48 -5.05
CA LEU A 101 -16.65 14.14 -5.57
C LEU A 101 -17.00 15.60 -5.92
N THR A 102 -16.58 16.56 -5.07
CA THR A 102 -16.75 18.01 -5.30
C THR A 102 -15.61 18.56 -6.15
N ASP A 103 -15.79 19.74 -6.74
CA ASP A 103 -14.76 20.40 -7.54
C ASP A 103 -13.51 20.71 -6.69
N GLU A 104 -13.68 21.15 -5.45
CA GLU A 104 -12.59 21.37 -4.50
C GLU A 104 -11.74 20.08 -4.26
N ARG A 105 -12.41 18.92 -4.15
CA ARG A 105 -11.70 17.63 -4.03
C ARG A 105 -10.96 17.27 -5.31
N VAL A 106 -11.56 17.54 -6.47
CA VAL A 106 -10.88 17.32 -7.75
C VAL A 106 -9.63 18.21 -7.86
N GLU A 107 -9.74 19.49 -7.51
CA GLU A 107 -8.61 20.42 -7.49
C GLU A 107 -7.46 19.91 -6.59
N PHE A 108 -7.80 19.45 -5.38
CA PHE A 108 -6.81 18.87 -4.47
C PHE A 108 -6.17 17.60 -5.06
N LEU A 109 -6.96 16.68 -5.59
CA LEU A 109 -6.46 15.46 -6.19
C LEU A 109 -5.52 15.71 -7.39
N LYS A 110 -5.77 16.78 -8.17
CA LYS A 110 -4.95 17.12 -9.34
C LYS A 110 -3.56 17.67 -9.00
N VAL A 111 -3.35 18.21 -7.82
CA VAL A 111 -2.03 18.71 -7.39
C VAL A 111 -1.16 17.63 -6.75
N LEU A 112 -1.78 16.52 -6.29
CA LEU A 112 -1.05 15.42 -5.70
C LEU A 112 -0.35 14.61 -6.79
N ASP A 113 0.95 14.38 -6.62
CA ASP A 113 1.84 13.64 -7.53
C ASP A 113 1.45 13.81 -9.02
N SER A 114 1.25 15.06 -9.42
CA SER A 114 0.79 15.43 -10.76
C SER A 114 -0.53 14.76 -11.20
N GLY A 115 -1.43 14.51 -10.25
CA GLY A 115 -2.74 13.89 -10.49
C GLY A 115 -2.72 12.36 -10.52
N SER A 116 -1.68 11.73 -9.98
CA SER A 116 -1.66 10.27 -9.76
C SER A 116 -2.45 9.92 -8.49
N ILE A 117 -3.49 9.12 -8.63
CA ILE A 117 -4.45 8.81 -7.56
C ILE A 117 -4.57 7.31 -7.37
N GLY A 118 -4.33 6.86 -6.14
CA GLY A 118 -4.61 5.51 -5.70
C GLY A 118 -6.09 5.33 -5.32
N THR A 119 -6.72 4.29 -5.82
CA THR A 119 -8.04 3.84 -5.37
C THR A 119 -8.05 2.32 -5.22
N SER A 120 -9.14 1.76 -4.71
CA SER A 120 -9.20 0.31 -4.53
C SER A 120 -10.51 -0.28 -5.03
N TRP A 121 -10.41 -1.48 -5.59
CA TRP A 121 -11.55 -2.28 -6.03
C TRP A 121 -11.40 -3.72 -5.52
N ASP A 122 -12.31 -4.13 -4.66
CA ASP A 122 -12.28 -5.47 -4.07
C ASP A 122 -13.69 -6.05 -4.13
N PRO A 123 -13.99 -6.94 -5.09
CA PRO A 123 -15.31 -7.50 -5.24
C PRO A 123 -15.74 -8.25 -3.97
N ASN A 124 -17.00 -8.08 -3.59
CA ASN A 124 -17.70 -8.70 -2.46
C ASN A 124 -17.17 -8.37 -1.05
N ILE A 125 -15.99 -7.76 -0.93
CA ILE A 125 -15.41 -7.44 0.39
C ILE A 125 -15.28 -5.93 0.66
N ARG A 126 -15.52 -5.06 -0.35
CA ARG A 126 -15.44 -3.59 -0.23
C ARG A 126 -16.81 -2.91 -0.33
N PHE A 127 -17.49 -3.10 -1.45
CA PHE A 127 -18.76 -2.41 -1.71
C PHE A 127 -19.92 -3.17 -1.08
N ALA A 128 -20.72 -2.49 -0.25
CA ALA A 128 -21.88 -3.10 0.38
C ALA A 128 -23.04 -3.36 -0.61
N ASN A 129 -23.05 -2.66 -1.74
CA ASN A 129 -24.10 -2.76 -2.75
C ASN A 129 -23.65 -2.16 -4.08
N GLU A 130 -24.42 -2.45 -5.13
CA GLU A 130 -24.20 -1.98 -6.49
C GLU A 130 -24.13 -0.45 -6.62
N LYS A 131 -24.90 0.29 -5.80
CA LYS A 131 -24.89 1.76 -5.83
C LYS A 131 -23.55 2.35 -5.41
N GLN A 132 -22.87 1.72 -4.43
CA GLN A 132 -21.52 2.14 -4.04
C GLN A 132 -20.51 1.85 -5.14
N ARG A 133 -20.61 0.68 -5.78
CA ARG A 133 -19.74 0.31 -6.90
C ARG A 133 -19.93 1.28 -8.07
N GLN A 134 -21.17 1.58 -8.45
CA GLN A 134 -21.46 2.52 -9.53
C GLN A 134 -20.94 3.94 -9.22
N LEU A 135 -21.08 4.41 -7.98
CA LEU A 135 -20.53 5.71 -7.58
C LEU A 135 -19.01 5.75 -7.69
N TRP A 136 -18.33 4.65 -7.33
CA TRP A 136 -16.89 4.51 -7.50
C TRP A 136 -16.51 4.58 -8.99
N GLU A 137 -17.20 3.84 -9.86
CA GLU A 137 -16.96 3.88 -11.31
C GLU A 137 -17.15 5.29 -11.90
N ASP A 138 -18.23 5.96 -11.52
CA ASP A 138 -18.53 7.31 -12.01
C ASP A 138 -17.46 8.31 -11.59
N ASN A 139 -16.97 8.20 -10.33
CA ASN A 139 -15.90 9.06 -9.83
C ASN A 139 -14.54 8.74 -10.49
N VAL A 140 -14.22 7.47 -10.75
CA VAL A 140 -13.02 7.07 -11.52
C VAL A 140 -13.09 7.68 -12.92
N LYS A 141 -14.18 7.48 -13.66
CA LYS A 141 -14.37 8.03 -15.01
C LYS A 141 -14.28 9.55 -15.05
N ARG A 142 -14.84 10.23 -14.02
CA ARG A 142 -14.74 11.68 -13.89
C ARG A 142 -13.27 12.12 -13.75
N LEU A 143 -12.51 11.49 -12.85
CA LEU A 143 -11.10 11.85 -12.62
C LEU A 143 -10.24 11.57 -13.86
N VAL A 144 -10.48 10.47 -14.56
CA VAL A 144 -9.81 10.17 -15.84
C VAL A 144 -10.12 11.26 -16.88
N ALA A 145 -11.39 11.69 -16.99
CA ALA A 145 -11.79 12.77 -17.88
C ALA A 145 -11.16 14.13 -17.52
N GLU A 146 -10.85 14.35 -16.23
CA GLU A 146 -10.10 15.51 -15.72
C GLU A 146 -8.57 15.40 -15.94
N GLY A 147 -8.09 14.32 -16.56
CA GLY A 147 -6.69 14.08 -16.85
C GLY A 147 -5.88 13.46 -15.72
N CYS A 148 -6.53 12.96 -14.65
CA CYS A 148 -5.85 12.26 -13.58
C CYS A 148 -5.42 10.85 -14.01
N TYR A 149 -4.27 10.39 -13.51
CA TYR A 149 -3.80 9.02 -13.65
C TYR A 149 -4.31 8.18 -12.47
N ILE A 150 -5.01 7.10 -12.76
CA ILE A 150 -5.59 6.25 -11.72
C ILE A 150 -4.82 4.94 -11.60
N GLN A 151 -4.36 4.64 -10.40
CA GLN A 151 -3.85 3.35 -9.97
C GLN A 151 -4.89 2.65 -9.10
N CYS A 152 -5.23 1.41 -9.43
CA CYS A 152 -6.20 0.62 -8.66
C CYS A 152 -5.50 -0.47 -7.85
N PHE A 153 -5.67 -0.44 -6.54
CA PHE A 153 -5.26 -1.52 -5.64
C PHE A 153 -6.36 -2.56 -5.54
N ILE A 154 -6.00 -3.82 -5.66
CA ILE A 154 -6.90 -4.97 -5.57
C ILE A 154 -6.39 -5.89 -4.48
N SER A 155 -7.15 -6.03 -3.40
CA SER A 155 -6.85 -6.99 -2.34
C SER A 155 -7.20 -8.39 -2.81
N VAL A 156 -6.19 -9.27 -2.89
CA VAL A 156 -6.34 -10.60 -3.47
C VAL A 156 -7.05 -11.53 -2.48
N SER A 157 -8.38 -11.46 -2.51
CA SER A 157 -9.28 -12.31 -1.75
C SER A 157 -9.56 -13.64 -2.47
N LYS A 158 -10.26 -14.54 -1.78
CA LYS A 158 -10.79 -15.79 -2.35
C LYS A 158 -11.60 -15.55 -3.63
N ASP A 159 -12.41 -14.49 -3.64
CA ASP A 159 -13.22 -14.15 -4.80
C ASP A 159 -12.35 -13.68 -5.97
N VAL A 160 -11.29 -12.89 -5.69
CA VAL A 160 -10.38 -12.43 -6.72
C VAL A 160 -9.58 -13.58 -7.35
N VAL A 161 -9.08 -14.54 -6.58
CA VAL A 161 -8.33 -15.68 -7.14
C VAL A 161 -9.25 -16.61 -7.99
N ALA A 162 -10.54 -16.60 -7.72
CA ALA A 162 -11.53 -17.35 -8.52
C ALA A 162 -11.85 -16.68 -9.88
N MET A 163 -11.53 -15.37 -10.03
CA MET A 163 -11.81 -14.62 -11.26
C MET A 163 -10.80 -14.93 -12.37
N ASN A 164 -11.16 -14.56 -13.60
CA ASN A 164 -10.24 -14.57 -14.71
C ASN A 164 -9.38 -13.26 -14.68
N PRO A 165 -8.03 -13.34 -14.59
CA PRO A 165 -7.17 -12.15 -14.57
C PRO A 165 -7.37 -11.22 -15.79
N VAL A 166 -7.71 -11.77 -16.97
CA VAL A 166 -7.98 -10.97 -18.17
C VAL A 166 -9.24 -10.13 -18.00
N GLU A 167 -10.32 -10.70 -17.45
CA GLU A 167 -11.56 -9.96 -17.20
C GLU A 167 -11.36 -8.83 -16.19
N ILE A 168 -10.52 -9.02 -15.18
CA ILE A 168 -10.14 -7.95 -14.24
C ILE A 168 -9.39 -6.85 -14.99
N ALA A 169 -8.39 -7.20 -15.80
CA ALA A 169 -7.58 -6.27 -16.56
C ALA A 169 -8.42 -5.48 -17.57
N ASP A 170 -9.28 -6.16 -18.34
CA ASP A 170 -10.21 -5.55 -19.31
C ASP A 170 -11.17 -4.57 -18.63
N TYR A 171 -11.74 -4.97 -17.48
CA TYR A 171 -12.66 -4.12 -16.72
C TYR A 171 -11.96 -2.84 -16.24
N MET A 172 -10.79 -2.95 -15.62
CA MET A 172 -10.02 -1.79 -15.14
C MET A 172 -9.61 -0.88 -16.30
N TYR A 173 -9.13 -1.47 -17.39
CA TYR A 173 -8.75 -0.72 -18.60
C TYR A 173 -9.94 0.01 -19.22
N SER A 174 -11.12 -0.58 -19.21
CA SER A 174 -12.36 0.04 -19.73
C SER A 174 -12.79 1.27 -18.94
N LEU A 175 -12.38 1.38 -17.67
CA LEU A 175 -12.62 2.55 -16.82
C LEU A 175 -11.57 3.66 -17.00
N GLY A 176 -10.51 3.41 -17.80
CA GLY A 176 -9.40 4.34 -18.00
C GLY A 176 -8.34 4.25 -16.89
N ILE A 177 -8.34 3.20 -16.08
CA ILE A 177 -7.31 2.95 -15.06
C ILE A 177 -6.01 2.58 -15.77
N GLY A 178 -4.91 3.23 -15.40
CA GLY A 178 -3.59 3.02 -16.02
C GLY A 178 -2.82 1.86 -15.41
N THR A 179 -2.93 1.67 -14.10
CA THR A 179 -2.16 0.67 -13.36
C THR A 179 -3.02 -0.12 -12.39
N ILE A 180 -2.79 -1.43 -12.32
CA ILE A 180 -3.31 -2.31 -11.27
C ILE A 180 -2.16 -2.70 -10.34
N SER A 181 -2.43 -2.63 -9.03
CA SER A 181 -1.56 -3.18 -7.99
C SER A 181 -2.30 -4.23 -7.19
N TYR A 182 -1.81 -5.46 -7.19
CA TYR A 182 -2.40 -6.54 -6.41
C TYR A 182 -1.75 -6.61 -5.04
N GLU A 183 -2.58 -6.51 -3.99
CA GLU A 183 -2.16 -6.53 -2.58
C GLU A 183 -2.66 -7.81 -1.90
N ARG A 184 -1.76 -8.48 -1.18
CA ARG A 184 -2.16 -9.67 -0.41
C ARG A 184 -2.74 -9.24 0.93
N LEU A 185 -3.76 -9.97 1.36
CA LEU A 185 -4.42 -9.73 2.64
C LEU A 185 -3.48 -10.05 3.82
N THR A 186 -3.52 -9.19 4.83
CA THR A 186 -2.87 -9.43 6.13
C THR A 186 -3.90 -9.71 7.21
N HIS A 187 -3.51 -10.46 8.25
CA HIS A 187 -4.40 -10.83 9.36
C HIS A 187 -4.49 -9.70 10.40
N ASP A 188 -4.95 -8.51 9.96
CA ASP A 188 -5.12 -7.33 10.80
C ASP A 188 -6.52 -6.73 10.69
N GLY A 189 -6.94 -5.94 11.68
CA GLY A 189 -8.22 -5.25 11.68
C GLY A 189 -9.42 -6.18 11.48
N ASN A 190 -10.32 -5.82 10.56
CA ASN A 190 -11.52 -6.62 10.26
C ASN A 190 -11.20 -8.00 9.69
N ALA A 191 -10.03 -8.19 9.05
CA ALA A 191 -9.62 -9.48 8.51
C ALA A 191 -9.39 -10.54 9.59
N THR A 192 -9.18 -10.15 10.85
CA THR A 192 -9.04 -11.09 11.99
C THR A 192 -10.33 -11.83 12.31
N ILE A 193 -11.48 -11.24 11.97
CA ILE A 193 -12.81 -11.83 12.20
C ILE A 193 -13.49 -12.30 10.91
N ASN A 194 -13.00 -11.90 9.75
CA ASN A 194 -13.48 -12.29 8.42
C ASN A 194 -12.47 -13.24 7.74
N THR A 195 -12.10 -14.31 8.40
CA THR A 195 -11.01 -15.21 7.93
C THR A 195 -11.36 -16.01 6.69
N ASP A 196 -12.62 -16.09 6.32
CA ASP A 196 -13.13 -16.78 5.13
C ASP A 196 -12.80 -16.07 3.82
N ILE A 197 -12.36 -14.80 3.89
CA ILE A 197 -11.93 -14.04 2.69
C ILE A 197 -10.53 -14.42 2.19
N PHE A 198 -9.72 -15.11 2.99
CA PHE A 198 -8.36 -15.46 2.62
C PHE A 198 -8.32 -16.63 1.64
N PRO A 199 -7.68 -16.50 0.47
CA PRO A 199 -7.35 -17.63 -0.36
C PRO A 199 -6.24 -18.46 0.29
N HIS A 200 -6.18 -19.75 -0.04
CA HIS A 200 -5.03 -20.56 0.32
C HIS A 200 -3.78 -20.14 -0.49
N ASN A 201 -2.59 -20.24 0.08
CA ASN A 201 -1.36 -19.84 -0.60
C ASN A 201 -1.13 -20.55 -1.95
N SER A 202 -1.60 -21.79 -2.10
CA SER A 202 -1.55 -22.51 -3.39
C SER A 202 -2.48 -21.92 -4.43
N GLU A 203 -3.61 -21.34 -4.03
CA GLU A 203 -4.53 -20.65 -4.93
C GLU A 203 -3.93 -19.32 -5.38
N LEU A 204 -3.25 -18.61 -4.46
CA LEU A 204 -2.48 -17.39 -4.78
C LEU A 204 -1.38 -17.69 -5.79
N ASP A 205 -0.56 -18.72 -5.56
CA ASP A 205 0.56 -19.08 -6.45
C ASP A 205 0.05 -19.45 -7.85
N ALA A 206 -1.03 -20.23 -7.93
CA ALA A 206 -1.70 -20.55 -9.19
C ALA A 206 -2.29 -19.30 -9.90
N PHE A 207 -2.87 -18.37 -9.13
CA PHE A 207 -3.41 -17.11 -9.66
C PHE A 207 -2.32 -16.24 -10.28
N TRP A 208 -1.15 -16.11 -9.62
CA TRP A 208 0.00 -15.37 -10.15
C TRP A 208 0.52 -15.96 -11.46
N MET A 209 0.60 -17.29 -11.52
CA MET A 209 0.99 -17.99 -12.76
C MET A 209 -0.01 -17.73 -13.89
N LYS A 210 -1.30 -17.92 -13.64
CA LYS A 210 -2.36 -17.66 -14.62
C LYS A 210 -2.35 -16.20 -15.10
N MET A 211 -2.17 -15.25 -14.17
CA MET A 211 -2.06 -13.83 -14.49
C MET A 211 -0.86 -13.56 -15.41
N HIS A 212 0.34 -14.08 -15.08
CA HIS A 212 1.52 -13.96 -15.94
C HIS A 212 1.24 -14.51 -17.36
N GLU A 213 0.64 -15.69 -17.48
CA GLU A 213 0.41 -16.33 -18.77
C GLU A 213 -0.62 -15.58 -19.63
N THR A 214 -1.60 -14.93 -19.00
CA THR A 214 -2.76 -14.38 -19.71
C THR A 214 -2.75 -12.86 -19.83
N THR A 215 -2.01 -12.13 -18.99
CA THR A 215 -2.05 -10.64 -18.96
C THR A 215 -0.70 -9.96 -19.17
N LYS A 216 0.41 -10.70 -19.37
CA LYS A 216 1.75 -10.10 -19.54
C LYS A 216 1.86 -9.12 -20.70
N ASP A 217 1.05 -9.31 -21.75
CA ASP A 217 1.02 -8.45 -22.95
C ASP A 217 -0.21 -7.51 -22.95
N HIS A 218 -0.97 -7.44 -21.84
CA HIS A 218 -2.10 -6.55 -21.71
C HIS A 218 -1.63 -5.08 -21.59
N PRO A 219 -2.33 -4.10 -22.19
CA PRO A 219 -1.89 -2.69 -22.18
C PRO A 219 -1.94 -2.03 -20.80
N ILE A 220 -2.72 -2.56 -19.84
CA ILE A 220 -2.73 -2.04 -18.48
C ILE A 220 -1.46 -2.45 -17.73
N GLU A 221 -0.85 -1.52 -17.02
CA GLU A 221 0.30 -1.85 -16.17
C GLU A 221 -0.11 -2.71 -14.98
N ASN A 222 0.74 -3.69 -14.64
CA ASN A 222 0.57 -4.54 -13.48
C ASN A 222 1.80 -4.43 -12.57
N ASN A 223 1.70 -3.62 -11.52
CA ASN A 223 2.82 -3.37 -10.61
C ASN A 223 3.32 -4.61 -9.89
N PHE A 224 2.43 -5.56 -9.56
CA PHE A 224 2.85 -6.80 -8.92
C PHE A 224 3.72 -7.64 -9.85
N LEU A 225 3.27 -7.90 -11.08
CA LEU A 225 4.08 -8.63 -12.06
C LEU A 225 5.36 -7.89 -12.41
N ASN A 226 5.30 -6.56 -12.61
CA ASN A 226 6.48 -5.74 -12.89
C ASN A 226 7.50 -5.84 -11.76
N SER A 227 7.08 -5.84 -10.49
CA SER A 227 7.98 -6.01 -9.34
C SER A 227 8.70 -7.36 -9.34
N VAL A 228 8.05 -8.42 -9.84
CA VAL A 228 8.67 -9.73 -10.02
C VAL A 228 9.62 -9.72 -11.24
N TYR A 229 9.17 -9.21 -12.39
CA TYR A 229 9.99 -9.19 -13.62
C TYR A 229 11.27 -8.38 -13.47
N ASP A 230 11.22 -7.26 -12.76
CA ASP A 230 12.39 -6.39 -12.55
C ASP A 230 13.53 -7.10 -11.81
N LYS A 231 13.22 -8.07 -10.96
CA LYS A 231 14.24 -8.92 -10.32
C LYS A 231 15.02 -9.76 -11.32
N PHE A 232 14.34 -10.26 -12.34
CA PHE A 232 14.92 -11.18 -13.33
C PHE A 232 15.42 -10.46 -14.59
N SER A 233 15.05 -9.22 -14.84
CA SER A 233 15.47 -8.46 -16.02
C SER A 233 16.50 -7.37 -15.70
N LYS A 234 16.31 -6.65 -14.59
CA LYS A 234 17.15 -5.49 -14.21
C LYS A 234 18.08 -5.78 -13.04
N GLY A 235 17.99 -6.97 -12.43
CA GLY A 235 18.73 -7.31 -11.22
C GLY A 235 18.31 -6.48 -10.00
N GLN A 236 17.08 -5.99 -9.98
CA GLN A 236 16.53 -5.19 -8.87
C GLN A 236 16.04 -6.10 -7.75
N PHE A 237 16.97 -6.64 -6.97
CA PHE A 237 16.66 -7.61 -5.91
C PHE A 237 15.85 -7.01 -4.74
N PHE A 238 15.89 -5.68 -4.55
CA PHE A 238 15.33 -4.99 -3.39
C PHE A 238 14.24 -4.01 -3.82
N ASN A 239 13.08 -4.51 -4.26
CA ASN A 239 11.95 -3.68 -4.64
C ASN A 239 10.62 -4.25 -4.10
N GLY A 240 9.66 -3.39 -3.88
CA GLY A 240 8.33 -3.74 -3.40
C GLY A 240 8.39 -4.56 -2.09
N THR A 241 7.48 -5.50 -1.94
CA THR A 241 7.37 -6.37 -0.74
C THR A 241 8.55 -7.33 -0.55
N PHE A 242 9.39 -7.45 -1.56
CA PHE A 242 10.53 -8.37 -1.54
C PHE A 242 11.83 -7.75 -1.03
N CYS A 243 11.82 -6.50 -0.57
CA CYS A 243 13.03 -5.83 -0.09
C CYS A 243 13.34 -6.09 1.39
N ARG A 244 12.34 -6.38 2.22
CA ARG A 244 12.47 -6.57 3.66
C ARG A 244 13.10 -5.38 4.38
N ASP A 245 12.74 -4.17 3.95
CA ASP A 245 13.20 -2.91 4.55
C ASP A 245 12.07 -1.87 4.67
N CYS A 246 10.81 -2.32 4.58
CA CYS A 246 9.65 -1.45 4.70
C CYS A 246 9.64 -0.69 6.02
N GLU A 247 9.90 -1.36 7.15
CA GLU A 247 9.93 -0.75 8.48
C GLU A 247 11.05 0.29 8.65
N GLN A 248 12.09 0.21 7.81
CA GLN A 248 13.15 1.22 7.80
C GLN A 248 12.75 2.48 7.02
N LYS A 249 11.91 2.35 6.00
CA LYS A 249 11.51 3.44 5.07
C LYS A 249 10.20 4.07 5.44
N ILE A 250 9.27 3.30 6.04
CA ILE A 250 7.88 3.69 6.23
C ILE A 250 7.68 4.24 7.65
N HIS A 251 6.96 5.34 7.71
CA HIS A 251 6.33 5.85 8.92
C HIS A 251 4.85 6.03 8.67
N THR A 252 4.02 5.56 9.58
CA THR A 252 2.57 5.80 9.55
C THR A 252 2.22 6.69 10.73
N ILE A 253 1.70 7.89 10.46
CA ILE A 253 1.17 8.79 11.48
C ILE A 253 -0.33 8.58 11.52
N ASN A 254 -0.83 8.04 12.64
CA ASN A 254 -2.25 7.85 12.85
C ASN A 254 -2.94 9.20 13.16
N ALA A 255 -4.25 9.27 12.98
CA ALA A 255 -5.02 10.50 13.19
C ALA A 255 -4.96 11.03 14.65
N ASP A 256 -4.64 10.19 15.62
CA ASP A 256 -4.40 10.58 17.01
C ASP A 256 -2.95 11.02 17.29
N GLY A 257 -2.11 11.08 16.28
CA GLY A 257 -0.71 11.49 16.38
C GLY A 257 0.26 10.36 16.75
N THR A 258 -0.19 9.15 17.02
CA THR A 258 0.71 8.02 17.23
C THR A 258 1.44 7.63 15.94
N VAL A 259 2.70 7.18 16.05
CA VAL A 259 3.57 6.86 14.92
C VAL A 259 3.90 5.36 14.91
N ALA A 260 3.65 4.71 13.80
CA ALA A 260 3.92 3.30 13.54
C ALA A 260 4.80 3.11 12.28
N GLY A 261 5.04 1.87 11.89
CA GLY A 261 5.73 1.48 10.66
C GLY A 261 4.78 1.21 9.51
N CYS A 262 4.67 -0.04 9.10
CA CYS A 262 3.81 -0.43 7.97
C CYS A 262 2.34 0.00 8.18
N PRO A 263 1.69 0.61 7.16
CA PRO A 263 0.31 1.08 7.27
C PRO A 263 -0.71 -0.06 7.41
N ASN A 264 -0.32 -1.28 7.02
CA ASN A 264 -1.17 -2.48 7.08
C ASN A 264 -1.13 -3.18 8.44
N THR A 265 -0.50 -2.60 9.45
CA THR A 265 -0.53 -3.10 10.83
C THR A 265 -1.66 -2.48 11.63
N ALA A 266 -2.09 -3.19 12.69
CA ALA A 266 -3.11 -2.66 13.59
C ALA A 266 -2.67 -1.30 14.18
N PRO A 267 -3.59 -0.33 14.33
CA PRO A 267 -3.28 1.00 14.90
C PRO A 267 -2.68 0.96 16.32
N THR A 268 -2.76 -0.17 17.00
CA THR A 268 -2.19 -0.38 18.33
C THR A 268 -0.68 -0.66 18.33
N GLN A 269 -0.10 -0.93 17.17
CA GLN A 269 1.34 -1.19 17.02
C GLN A 269 2.09 0.11 16.68
N TRP A 270 2.27 0.98 17.67
CA TRP A 270 2.96 2.25 17.50
C TRP A 270 4.27 2.31 18.30
N TYR A 271 5.20 3.18 17.88
CA TYR A 271 6.57 3.33 18.41
C TYR A 271 6.73 4.57 19.30
N GLY A 272 5.86 5.53 19.14
CA GLY A 272 5.84 6.83 19.79
C GLY A 272 4.72 7.69 19.19
N ASP A 273 4.80 8.98 19.36
CA ASP A 273 3.84 9.95 18.84
C ASP A 273 4.50 11.26 18.39
N ILE A 274 3.75 12.10 17.67
CA ILE A 274 4.24 13.36 17.10
C ILE A 274 4.53 14.48 18.15
N SER A 275 4.30 14.24 19.45
CA SER A 275 4.75 15.12 20.51
C SER A 275 6.22 14.88 20.88
N MET A 276 6.78 13.74 20.44
CA MET A 276 8.18 13.39 20.63
C MET A 276 8.99 13.83 19.40
N PRO A 277 10.26 14.25 19.56
CA PRO A 277 11.13 14.51 18.40
C PRO A 277 11.17 13.32 17.43
N ALA A 278 11.13 13.59 16.14
CA ALA A 278 11.11 12.52 15.12
C ALA A 278 12.30 11.56 15.25
N LYS A 279 13.48 12.07 15.61
CA LYS A 279 14.66 11.23 15.89
C LYS A 279 14.40 10.23 17.03
N THR A 280 13.75 10.65 18.12
CA THR A 280 13.44 9.78 19.27
C THR A 280 12.51 8.63 18.85
N VAL A 281 11.48 8.93 18.05
CA VAL A 281 10.56 7.91 17.53
C VAL A 281 11.28 6.94 16.59
N ARG A 282 12.10 7.46 15.68
CA ARG A 282 12.89 6.65 14.73
C ARG A 282 13.88 5.71 15.41
N GLU A 283 14.43 6.12 16.53
CA GLU A 283 15.42 5.36 17.32
C GLU A 283 14.79 4.58 18.48
N SER A 284 13.46 4.52 18.58
CA SER A 284 12.79 3.84 19.69
C SER A 284 13.12 2.34 19.70
N PRO A 285 13.33 1.72 20.89
CA PRO A 285 13.63 0.29 20.99
C PRO A 285 12.57 -0.57 20.31
N LYS A 286 11.30 -0.22 20.47
CA LYS A 286 10.18 -0.96 19.86
C LYS A 286 10.27 -0.97 18.32
N ARG A 287 10.61 0.15 17.70
CA ARG A 287 10.84 0.23 16.26
C ARG A 287 12.04 -0.62 15.85
N MET A 288 13.13 -0.58 16.61
CA MET A 288 14.31 -1.40 16.32
C MET A 288 14.03 -2.89 16.39
N GLU A 289 13.18 -3.33 17.32
CA GLU A 289 12.72 -4.73 17.39
C GLU A 289 11.95 -5.13 16.13
N VAL A 290 11.01 -4.31 15.66
CA VAL A 290 10.23 -4.61 14.45
C VAL A 290 11.12 -4.62 13.19
N ILE A 291 12.07 -3.68 13.08
CA ILE A 291 13.06 -3.68 12.00
C ILE A 291 13.92 -4.95 12.04
N ALA A 292 14.35 -5.38 13.22
CA ALA A 292 15.14 -6.60 13.37
C ALA A 292 14.32 -7.83 12.97
N CYS A 293 13.07 -7.91 13.38
CA CYS A 293 12.12 -8.95 12.99
C CYS A 293 11.96 -8.99 11.45
N GLU A 294 11.61 -7.88 10.82
CA GLU A 294 11.51 -7.79 9.36
C GLU A 294 12.79 -8.24 8.65
N THR A 295 13.94 -7.79 9.15
CA THR A 295 15.22 -8.01 8.48
C THR A 295 15.73 -9.43 8.65
N HIS A 296 15.53 -10.05 9.81
CA HIS A 296 16.21 -11.30 10.19
C HIS A 296 15.28 -12.51 10.35
N GLU A 297 14.01 -12.33 10.74
CA GLU A 297 13.12 -13.45 10.93
C GLU A 297 12.61 -13.97 9.58
N ARG A 298 12.87 -15.27 9.36
CA ARG A 298 12.45 -15.98 8.15
C ARG A 298 12.06 -17.40 8.49
N ASP A 299 11.10 -17.93 7.76
CA ASP A 299 10.81 -19.35 7.82
C ASP A 299 12.04 -20.13 7.38
N PRO A 300 12.53 -21.12 8.16
CA PRO A 300 13.73 -21.90 7.82
C PRO A 300 13.68 -22.55 6.44
N ARG A 301 12.48 -22.93 5.95
CA ARG A 301 12.28 -23.52 4.62
C ARG A 301 12.66 -22.57 3.47
N CYS A 302 12.72 -21.26 3.74
CA CYS A 302 13.16 -20.29 2.74
C CYS A 302 14.63 -20.42 2.39
N TYR A 303 15.49 -20.83 3.33
CA TYR A 303 16.94 -20.91 3.08
C TYR A 303 17.34 -21.99 2.07
N ASP A 304 16.51 -23.03 1.93
CA ASP A 304 16.70 -24.09 0.94
C ASP A 304 15.95 -23.81 -0.39
N CYS A 305 15.29 -22.64 -0.50
CA CYS A 305 14.50 -22.31 -1.68
C CYS A 305 15.39 -21.77 -2.82
N PRO A 306 15.34 -22.34 -4.04
CA PRO A 306 16.16 -21.91 -5.17
C PRO A 306 16.01 -20.42 -5.54
N VAL A 307 14.85 -19.81 -5.24
CA VAL A 307 14.56 -18.41 -5.53
C VAL A 307 14.70 -17.48 -4.31
N PHE A 308 15.29 -17.96 -3.23
CA PHE A 308 15.44 -17.18 -1.99
C PHE A 308 16.12 -15.82 -2.19
N ILE A 309 17.19 -15.79 -2.98
CA ILE A 309 17.94 -14.55 -3.26
C ILE A 309 17.14 -13.49 -4.01
N TYR A 310 16.04 -13.87 -4.65
CA TYR A 310 15.15 -12.98 -5.36
C TYR A 310 13.92 -12.60 -4.51
N CYS A 311 13.41 -13.56 -3.73
CA CYS A 311 12.20 -13.45 -2.93
C CYS A 311 12.45 -12.84 -1.55
N HIS A 312 13.60 -13.08 -0.93
CA HIS A 312 13.98 -12.69 0.44
C HIS A 312 12.95 -13.11 1.51
N SER A 313 12.19 -14.19 1.27
CA SER A 313 11.07 -14.67 2.10
C SER A 313 9.82 -13.77 2.03
N ASP A 314 9.73 -12.87 1.06
CA ASP A 314 8.57 -12.00 0.85
C ASP A 314 8.25 -11.08 2.05
N CYS A 315 7.02 -10.56 2.16
CA CYS A 315 6.60 -9.71 3.26
C CYS A 315 6.54 -10.50 4.58
N HIS A 316 7.11 -9.93 5.65
CA HIS A 316 7.15 -10.56 6.98
C HIS A 316 5.78 -10.71 7.65
N GLN A 317 4.77 -9.98 7.18
CA GLN A 317 3.39 -10.08 7.67
C GLN A 317 2.58 -11.20 7.03
N LEU A 318 3.10 -11.82 5.96
CA LEU A 318 2.42 -12.91 5.29
C LEU A 318 2.85 -14.27 5.86
N GLN A 319 1.88 -15.11 6.12
CA GLN A 319 2.10 -16.39 6.78
C GLN A 319 2.13 -17.55 5.79
N TRP A 320 2.95 -18.54 6.10
CA TRP A 320 2.87 -19.84 5.46
C TRP A 320 1.57 -20.52 5.84
N MET A 321 0.96 -21.20 4.87
CA MET A 321 -0.18 -22.07 5.10
C MET A 321 0.27 -23.51 4.87
N GLU A 322 0.26 -24.33 5.93
CA GLU A 322 0.82 -25.67 5.90
C GLU A 322 2.29 -25.63 5.37
N ASP A 323 2.53 -26.22 4.20
CA ASP A 323 3.84 -26.24 3.56
C ASP A 323 3.95 -25.30 2.35
N VAL A 324 2.97 -24.41 2.14
CA VAL A 324 2.92 -23.48 1.01
C VAL A 324 3.24 -22.06 1.47
N CYS A 325 4.29 -21.46 0.87
CA CYS A 325 4.67 -20.08 1.14
C CYS A 325 3.71 -19.08 0.43
N PRO A 326 3.62 -17.83 0.92
CA PRO A 326 2.73 -16.82 0.34
C PRO A 326 3.28 -16.15 -0.94
N ALA A 327 4.55 -16.42 -1.30
CA ALA A 327 5.21 -15.79 -2.43
C ALA A 327 4.75 -16.39 -3.78
N PRO A 328 4.91 -15.66 -4.91
CA PRO A 328 4.67 -16.18 -6.25
C PRO A 328 5.77 -17.15 -6.69
N LYS A 329 5.95 -18.22 -5.93
CA LYS A 329 7.11 -19.13 -6.02
C LYS A 329 7.19 -19.80 -7.39
N THR A 330 6.09 -20.30 -7.91
CA THR A 330 6.04 -20.99 -9.22
C THR A 330 6.42 -20.04 -10.35
N LEU A 331 5.94 -18.80 -10.33
CA LEU A 331 6.32 -17.79 -11.29
C LEU A 331 7.81 -17.46 -11.20
N MET A 332 8.35 -17.27 -10.00
CA MET A 332 9.78 -16.99 -9.80
C MET A 332 10.67 -18.15 -10.27
N LEU A 333 10.30 -19.40 -9.98
CA LEU A 333 11.01 -20.59 -10.46
C LEU A 333 11.02 -20.65 -12.00
N LYS A 334 9.87 -20.40 -12.65
CA LYS A 334 9.77 -20.32 -14.11
C LYS A 334 10.73 -19.30 -14.69
N LEU A 335 10.70 -18.06 -14.18
CA LEU A 335 11.54 -16.97 -14.67
C LEU A 335 13.04 -17.23 -14.43
N ALA A 336 13.41 -17.83 -13.30
CA ALA A 336 14.79 -18.23 -13.01
C ALA A 336 15.27 -19.33 -13.97
N GLY A 337 14.42 -20.32 -14.25
CA GLY A 337 14.70 -21.39 -15.23
C GLY A 337 14.88 -20.86 -16.65
N GLU A 338 14.03 -19.91 -17.08
CA GLU A 338 14.15 -19.24 -18.40
C GLU A 338 15.48 -18.47 -18.56
N LYS A 339 16.06 -18.00 -17.45
CA LYS A 339 17.38 -17.36 -17.41
C LYS A 339 18.54 -18.33 -17.26
N GLY A 340 18.28 -19.61 -17.02
CA GLY A 340 19.30 -20.61 -16.74
C GLY A 340 20.01 -20.40 -15.39
N TRP A 341 19.33 -19.81 -14.41
CA TRP A 341 19.89 -19.54 -13.08
C TRP A 341 19.63 -20.68 -12.08
N ILE A 342 18.70 -21.56 -12.39
CA ILE A 342 18.37 -22.79 -11.65
C ILE A 342 18.11 -23.95 -12.62
#